data_71a14420d18e208c6df1ca033db8cbe4
#
_entry.id   71a14420d18e208c6df1ca033db8cbe4
#
_cell.length_a   1.000
_cell.length_b   1.000
_cell.length_c   1.000
_cell.angle_alpha   90.00
_cell.angle_beta   90.00
_cell.angle_gamma   90.00
#
_symmetry.space_group_name_H-M   'P 1'
#
loop_
_entity.id
_entity.type
_entity.pdbx_description
1 polymer ?
#
loop_
_entity_poly.entity_id
_entity_poly.type
_entity_poly.pdbx_seq_one_letter_code
_entity_poly.pdbx_strand_id
1 'polypeptide(L)'
;MKAEHLDFVSNLFPFRNLKERTINAIFEEINYSISTFDKGEVIFSPSCFQKKIGFVINGECAVERVRDGDDAIYLNTLTKCSSFGILSVLSPDSEYPTRIRAIKNASVLFIPAEDFLAVIKKYPSVSMNVIGFLSSRIGFLNKKIATFSEKSTLKKLASYLLLEYGEKGARISVSRTKLSSEIGVGRASLYRDLDFLIDKKIIEVKQKEIIIICPEGLERI
;
A
#
# COMPACT_ATOMS: atom_id res chain seq x y z
N MET A 1 9.21 -22.67 -12.42
CA MET A 1 9.60 -21.73 -11.34
C MET A 1 10.38 -22.47 -10.27
N LYS A 2 11.39 -21.85 -9.60
CA LYS A 2 12.08 -22.50 -8.46
C LYS A 2 11.11 -22.65 -7.29
N ALA A 3 11.18 -23.77 -6.55
CA ALA A 3 10.29 -24.04 -5.41
C ALA A 3 10.30 -22.93 -4.34
N GLU A 4 11.44 -22.28 -4.15
CA GLU A 4 11.62 -21.16 -3.20
C GLU A 4 10.74 -19.93 -3.50
N HIS A 5 10.33 -19.76 -4.77
CA HIS A 5 9.47 -18.63 -5.16
C HIS A 5 8.00 -18.97 -5.17
N LEU A 6 7.65 -20.25 -5.12
CA LEU A 6 6.24 -20.70 -5.20
C LEU A 6 5.44 -20.23 -3.98
N ASP A 7 6.01 -20.40 -2.77
CA ASP A 7 5.39 -19.90 -1.52
C ASP A 7 5.19 -18.38 -1.54
N PHE A 8 6.20 -17.63 -2.02
CA PHE A 8 6.07 -16.18 -2.19
C PHE A 8 4.96 -15.82 -3.16
N VAL A 9 4.95 -16.45 -4.35
CA VAL A 9 3.98 -16.14 -5.42
C VAL A 9 2.55 -16.47 -5.00
N SER A 10 2.31 -17.57 -4.28
CA SER A 10 0.99 -17.94 -3.79
C SER A 10 0.38 -16.91 -2.83
N ASN A 11 1.21 -16.08 -2.20
CA ASN A 11 0.80 -14.99 -1.32
C ASN A 11 0.54 -13.67 -2.06
N LEU A 12 0.93 -13.55 -3.33
CA LEU A 12 0.65 -12.36 -4.14
C LEU A 12 -0.83 -12.28 -4.50
N PHE A 13 -1.38 -11.07 -4.46
CA PHE A 13 -2.82 -10.86 -4.65
C PHE A 13 -3.40 -11.50 -5.91
N PRO A 14 -2.71 -11.54 -7.08
CA PRO A 14 -3.30 -12.15 -8.28
C PRO A 14 -3.42 -13.68 -8.17
N PHE A 15 -2.54 -14.32 -7.40
CA PHE A 15 -2.37 -15.76 -7.36
C PHE A 15 -2.91 -16.40 -6.08
N ARG A 16 -3.49 -15.60 -5.16
CA ARG A 16 -4.08 -16.13 -3.91
C ARG A 16 -5.13 -17.18 -4.19
N ASN A 17 -5.12 -18.23 -3.37
CA ASN A 17 -6.07 -19.36 -3.42
C ASN A 17 -6.02 -20.17 -4.72
N LEU A 18 -5.03 -19.98 -5.59
CA LEU A 18 -4.78 -20.86 -6.71
C LEU A 18 -4.04 -22.12 -6.26
N LYS A 19 -4.32 -23.23 -6.93
CA LYS A 19 -3.54 -24.47 -6.73
C LYS A 19 -2.12 -24.28 -7.30
N GLU A 20 -1.12 -24.84 -6.64
CA GLU A 20 0.29 -24.77 -7.07
C GLU A 20 0.49 -25.15 -8.54
N ARG A 21 -0.18 -26.23 -9.01
CA ARG A 21 -0.15 -26.64 -10.41
C ARG A 21 -0.57 -25.53 -11.37
N THR A 22 -1.57 -24.72 -10.97
CA THR A 22 -2.06 -23.61 -11.79
C THR A 22 -1.06 -22.48 -11.81
N ILE A 23 -0.45 -22.17 -10.66
CA ILE A 23 0.62 -21.15 -10.56
C ILE A 23 1.80 -21.55 -11.44
N ASN A 24 2.26 -22.81 -11.36
CA ASN A 24 3.35 -23.30 -12.19
C ASN A 24 3.03 -23.20 -13.69
N ALA A 25 1.83 -23.62 -14.11
CA ALA A 25 1.38 -23.50 -15.50
C ALA A 25 1.41 -22.04 -15.98
N ILE A 26 0.93 -21.09 -15.17
CA ILE A 26 0.99 -19.65 -15.49
C ILE A 26 2.43 -19.21 -15.72
N PHE A 27 3.35 -19.54 -14.81
CA PHE A 27 4.74 -19.10 -14.87
C PHE A 27 5.58 -19.82 -15.94
N GLU A 28 5.09 -20.91 -16.51
CA GLU A 28 5.66 -21.55 -17.71
C GLU A 28 5.26 -20.83 -19.00
N GLU A 29 4.13 -20.11 -18.99
CA GLU A 29 3.58 -19.43 -20.16
C GLU A 29 3.98 -17.95 -20.29
N ILE A 30 4.48 -17.32 -19.21
CA ILE A 30 4.76 -15.88 -19.16
C ILE A 30 6.25 -15.59 -19.02
N ASN A 31 6.64 -14.42 -19.49
CA ASN A 31 7.92 -13.86 -19.17
C ASN A 31 7.88 -13.18 -17.80
N TYR A 32 8.91 -13.39 -17.03
CA TYR A 32 9.12 -12.67 -15.76
C TYR A 32 10.62 -12.50 -15.50
N SER A 33 10.96 -11.53 -14.68
CA SER A 33 12.35 -11.33 -14.24
C SER A 33 12.39 -11.03 -12.75
N ILE A 34 13.49 -11.37 -12.11
CA ILE A 34 13.79 -10.99 -10.73
C ILE A 34 15.03 -10.11 -10.78
N SER A 35 14.91 -8.91 -10.21
CA SER A 35 16.01 -7.95 -10.12
C SER A 35 16.28 -7.59 -8.67
N THR A 36 17.55 -7.37 -8.35
CA THR A 36 18.00 -6.90 -7.03
C THR A 36 18.42 -5.45 -7.14
N PHE A 37 18.18 -4.70 -6.08
CA PHE A 37 18.47 -3.27 -6.00
C PHE A 37 19.15 -2.98 -4.68
N ASP A 38 20.21 -2.20 -4.72
CA ASP A 38 20.88 -1.70 -3.53
C ASP A 38 20.10 -0.54 -2.90
N LYS A 39 20.34 -0.30 -1.62
CA LYS A 39 19.75 0.83 -0.92
C LYS A 39 20.06 2.15 -1.64
N GLY A 40 19.00 2.91 -1.96
CA GLY A 40 19.08 4.19 -2.66
C GLY A 40 18.79 4.08 -4.16
N GLU A 41 18.85 2.90 -4.76
CA GLU A 41 18.59 2.74 -6.19
C GLU A 41 17.13 2.97 -6.55
N VAL A 42 16.92 3.57 -7.74
CA VAL A 42 15.59 3.79 -8.32
C VAL A 42 15.17 2.52 -9.07
N ILE A 43 14.09 1.93 -8.60
CA ILE A 43 13.50 0.71 -9.17
C ILE A 43 12.58 1.06 -10.34
N PHE A 44 11.87 2.19 -10.22
CA PHE A 44 10.88 2.64 -11.18
C PHE A 44 10.76 4.17 -11.12
N SER A 45 10.64 4.82 -12.27
CA SER A 45 10.46 6.28 -12.32
C SER A 45 9.54 6.67 -13.48
N PRO A 46 8.90 7.85 -13.40
CA PRO A 46 8.10 8.38 -14.51
C PRO A 46 8.90 8.57 -15.81
N SER A 47 10.20 8.90 -15.70
CA SER A 47 11.08 9.14 -16.85
C SER A 47 11.64 7.87 -17.48
N CYS A 48 11.59 6.72 -16.78
CA CYS A 48 12.14 5.43 -17.23
C CYS A 48 11.07 4.34 -17.13
N PHE A 49 9.96 4.57 -17.82
CA PHE A 49 8.75 3.78 -17.67
C PHE A 49 8.75 2.54 -18.60
N GLN A 50 8.71 1.37 -18.00
CA GLN A 50 8.37 0.12 -18.69
C GLN A 50 7.04 -0.39 -18.14
N LYS A 51 6.06 -0.67 -19.01
CA LYS A 51 4.75 -1.23 -18.59
C LYS A 51 4.95 -2.64 -18.02
N LYS A 52 5.14 -2.71 -16.71
CA LYS A 52 5.27 -3.98 -15.95
C LYS A 52 4.70 -3.82 -14.56
N ILE A 53 4.19 -4.92 -14.00
CA ILE A 53 3.85 -4.99 -12.58
C ILE A 53 5.05 -5.51 -11.80
N GLY A 54 5.33 -4.89 -10.65
CA GLY A 54 6.39 -5.30 -9.73
C GLY A 54 5.82 -5.83 -8.41
N PHE A 55 6.44 -6.87 -7.86
CA PHE A 55 6.12 -7.45 -6.55
C PHE A 55 7.39 -7.52 -5.71
N VAL A 56 7.38 -6.92 -4.54
CA VAL A 56 8.53 -6.92 -3.63
C VAL A 56 8.68 -8.31 -3.00
N ILE A 57 9.78 -9.01 -3.32
CA ILE A 57 10.11 -10.32 -2.73
C ILE A 57 10.70 -10.12 -1.35
N ASN A 58 11.65 -9.19 -1.22
CA ASN A 58 12.38 -8.88 0.00
C ASN A 58 12.80 -7.41 0.02
N GLY A 59 13.12 -6.89 1.20
CA GLY A 59 13.53 -5.50 1.39
C GLY A 59 12.36 -4.54 1.59
N GLU A 60 12.66 -3.25 1.47
CA GLU A 60 11.69 -2.17 1.63
C GLU A 60 11.91 -1.10 0.55
N CYS A 61 10.83 -0.62 -0.06
CA CYS A 61 10.88 0.40 -1.10
C CYS A 61 9.96 1.57 -0.74
N ALA A 62 10.44 2.80 -0.95
CA ALA A 62 9.63 4.00 -0.83
C ALA A 62 8.87 4.27 -2.14
N VAL A 63 7.60 4.64 -2.01
CA VAL A 63 6.81 5.27 -3.06
C VAL A 63 6.92 6.76 -2.88
N GLU A 64 7.41 7.47 -3.89
CA GLU A 64 7.68 8.89 -3.84
C GLU A 64 6.99 9.61 -5.01
N ARG A 65 6.42 10.78 -4.75
CA ARG A 65 5.95 11.68 -5.80
C ARG A 65 7.06 12.70 -6.11
N VAL A 66 7.57 12.66 -7.31
CA VAL A 66 8.57 13.63 -7.77
C VAL A 66 7.86 14.97 -8.07
N ARG A 67 8.41 16.06 -7.56
CA ARG A 67 8.05 17.44 -7.91
C ARG A 67 9.10 18.02 -8.85
N ASP A 68 8.87 19.23 -9.33
CA ASP A 68 9.86 19.97 -10.14
C ASP A 68 11.19 20.06 -9.37
N GLY A 69 12.27 19.59 -10.00
CA GLY A 69 13.54 19.34 -9.33
C GLY A 69 13.61 17.91 -8.76
N ASP A 70 14.61 17.63 -7.93
CA ASP A 70 14.81 16.30 -7.33
C ASP A 70 14.06 16.12 -6.00
N ASP A 71 13.24 17.12 -5.62
CA ASP A 71 12.42 17.05 -4.42
C ASP A 71 11.31 15.99 -4.58
N ALA A 72 11.30 15.05 -3.65
CA ALA A 72 10.34 13.95 -3.64
C ALA A 72 9.54 13.91 -2.35
N ILE A 73 8.21 13.86 -2.49
CA ILE A 73 7.32 13.62 -1.37
C ILE A 73 7.18 12.11 -1.16
N TYR A 74 7.57 11.65 0.01
CA TYR A 74 7.29 10.28 0.45
C TYR A 74 5.78 10.07 0.60
N LEU A 75 5.26 9.02 -0.04
CA LEU A 75 3.84 8.65 0.02
C LEU A 75 3.59 7.41 0.87
N ASN A 76 4.39 6.35 0.68
CA ASN A 76 4.19 5.05 1.33
C ASN A 76 5.46 4.20 1.28
N THR A 77 5.50 3.13 2.10
CA THR A 77 6.50 2.05 2.02
C THR A 77 5.87 0.78 1.46
N LEU A 78 6.57 0.16 0.53
CA LEU A 78 6.28 -1.18 0.03
C LEU A 78 7.21 -2.18 0.74
N THR A 79 6.62 -3.25 1.25
CA THR A 79 7.30 -4.35 1.92
C THR A 79 7.03 -5.67 1.18
N LYS A 80 7.52 -6.79 1.71
CA LYS A 80 7.29 -8.13 1.13
C LYS A 80 5.81 -8.33 0.74
N CYS A 81 5.58 -8.90 -0.44
CA CYS A 81 4.28 -9.10 -1.09
C CYS A 81 3.54 -7.82 -1.51
N SER A 82 4.08 -6.63 -1.27
CA SER A 82 3.52 -5.41 -1.85
C SER A 82 3.72 -5.38 -3.37
N SER A 83 2.76 -4.76 -4.06
CA SER A 83 2.80 -4.60 -5.52
C SER A 83 2.80 -3.13 -5.93
N PHE A 84 3.35 -2.84 -7.11
CA PHE A 84 3.30 -1.54 -7.76
C PHE A 84 3.17 -1.71 -9.27
N GLY A 85 2.78 -0.65 -9.99
CA GLY A 85 2.64 -0.69 -11.45
C GLY A 85 1.30 -1.20 -11.96
N ILE A 86 0.39 -1.68 -11.11
CA ILE A 86 -0.90 -2.24 -11.55
C ILE A 86 -1.74 -1.23 -12.34
N LEU A 87 -1.76 0.04 -11.92
CA LEU A 87 -2.52 1.07 -12.61
C LEU A 87 -2.02 1.25 -14.06
N SER A 88 -0.72 1.32 -14.25
CA SER A 88 -0.13 1.52 -15.56
C SER A 88 -0.27 0.32 -16.49
N VAL A 89 -0.40 -0.88 -15.92
CA VAL A 89 -0.65 -2.11 -16.70
C VAL A 89 -2.10 -2.19 -17.15
N LEU A 90 -3.05 -1.79 -16.31
CA LEU A 90 -4.48 -1.91 -16.58
C LEU A 90 -5.09 -0.69 -17.27
N SER A 91 -4.45 0.47 -17.23
CA SER A 91 -4.92 1.70 -17.90
C SER A 91 -4.03 2.02 -19.09
N PRO A 92 -4.59 2.14 -20.31
CA PRO A 92 -3.82 2.45 -21.51
C PRO A 92 -3.10 3.80 -21.45
N ASP A 93 -3.74 4.79 -20.82
CA ASP A 93 -3.35 6.20 -20.83
C ASP A 93 -2.62 6.64 -19.54
N SER A 94 -2.28 5.69 -18.65
CA SER A 94 -1.67 6.07 -17.38
C SER A 94 -0.17 6.29 -17.53
N GLU A 95 0.23 7.52 -17.29
CA GLU A 95 1.59 7.82 -16.84
C GLU A 95 1.80 7.23 -15.45
N TYR A 96 3.03 6.80 -15.15
CA TYR A 96 3.38 6.35 -13.81
C TYR A 96 3.75 7.57 -12.94
N PRO A 97 2.87 8.03 -12.04
CA PRO A 97 3.03 9.34 -11.40
C PRO A 97 4.04 9.33 -10.25
N THR A 98 4.65 8.16 -9.95
CA THR A 98 5.49 7.99 -8.75
C THR A 98 6.81 7.32 -9.08
N ARG A 99 7.83 7.65 -8.27
CA ARG A 99 9.12 6.96 -8.24
C ARG A 99 9.08 5.88 -7.16
N ILE A 100 9.62 4.71 -7.46
CA ILE A 100 9.86 3.65 -6.47
C ILE A 100 11.37 3.57 -6.27
N ARG A 101 11.81 3.69 -5.01
CA ARG A 101 13.22 3.65 -4.63
C ARG A 101 13.45 2.64 -3.50
N ALA A 102 14.49 1.87 -3.58
CA ALA A 102 14.91 0.96 -2.51
C ALA A 102 15.41 1.77 -1.29
N ILE A 103 14.78 1.58 -0.12
CA ILE A 103 15.22 2.17 1.15
C ILE A 103 16.02 1.17 2.00
N LYS A 104 15.92 -0.12 1.67
CA LYS A 104 16.82 -1.21 2.05
C LYS A 104 17.12 -2.02 0.79
N ASN A 105 18.18 -2.84 0.80
CA ASN A 105 18.43 -3.75 -0.30
C ASN A 105 17.17 -4.57 -0.58
N ALA A 106 16.73 -4.58 -1.82
CA ALA A 106 15.44 -5.14 -2.20
C ALA A 106 15.57 -6.07 -3.41
N SER A 107 14.72 -7.08 -3.46
CA SER A 107 14.52 -7.89 -4.67
C SER A 107 13.06 -7.81 -5.10
N VAL A 108 12.84 -7.71 -6.41
CA VAL A 108 11.53 -7.47 -7.02
C VAL A 108 11.32 -8.44 -8.18
N LEU A 109 10.17 -9.11 -8.17
CA LEU A 109 9.65 -9.87 -9.29
C LEU A 109 8.89 -8.92 -10.22
N PHE A 110 9.23 -8.92 -11.50
CA PHE A 110 8.55 -8.16 -12.55
C PHE A 110 7.87 -9.08 -13.54
N ILE A 111 6.63 -8.73 -13.91
CA ILE A 111 5.87 -9.36 -15.01
C ILE A 111 5.53 -8.26 -16.01
N PRO A 112 5.87 -8.41 -17.32
CA PRO A 112 5.48 -7.49 -18.36
C PRO A 112 3.95 -7.32 -18.45
N ALA A 113 3.50 -6.13 -18.88
CA ALA A 113 2.06 -5.84 -18.97
C ALA A 113 1.31 -6.79 -19.88
N GLU A 114 1.87 -7.12 -21.04
CA GLU A 114 1.27 -8.03 -22.00
C GLU A 114 1.06 -9.43 -21.43
N ASP A 115 2.06 -9.97 -20.75
CA ASP A 115 2.01 -11.26 -20.08
C ASP A 115 0.98 -11.24 -18.94
N PHE A 116 0.98 -10.21 -18.09
CA PHE A 116 0.03 -10.08 -17.00
C PHE A 116 -1.42 -9.96 -17.51
N LEU A 117 -1.64 -9.19 -18.57
CA LEU A 117 -2.95 -9.07 -19.22
C LEU A 117 -3.41 -10.39 -19.87
N ALA A 118 -2.48 -11.15 -20.48
CA ALA A 118 -2.78 -12.48 -21.02
C ALA A 118 -3.23 -13.44 -19.90
N VAL A 119 -2.55 -13.42 -18.75
CA VAL A 119 -2.94 -14.22 -17.58
C VAL A 119 -4.31 -13.83 -17.06
N ILE A 120 -4.60 -12.52 -16.92
CA ILE A 120 -5.92 -12.04 -16.50
C ILE A 120 -7.01 -12.55 -17.45
N LYS A 121 -6.78 -12.51 -18.78
CA LYS A 121 -7.76 -12.95 -19.77
C LYS A 121 -7.98 -14.47 -19.72
N LYS A 122 -6.92 -15.24 -19.52
CA LYS A 122 -6.95 -16.71 -19.61
C LYS A 122 -7.44 -17.37 -18.33
N TYR A 123 -7.17 -16.77 -17.15
CA TYR A 123 -7.46 -17.38 -15.85
C TYR A 123 -8.50 -16.58 -15.05
N PRO A 124 -9.79 -16.98 -15.09
CA PRO A 124 -10.87 -16.24 -14.39
C PRO A 124 -10.62 -16.04 -12.89
N SER A 125 -9.99 -17.00 -12.23
CA SER A 125 -9.64 -16.86 -10.80
C SER A 125 -8.65 -15.74 -10.55
N VAL A 126 -7.68 -15.52 -11.47
CA VAL A 126 -6.76 -14.38 -11.41
C VAL A 126 -7.50 -13.07 -11.62
N SER A 127 -8.42 -13.02 -12.61
CA SER A 127 -9.25 -11.85 -12.86
C SER A 127 -10.06 -11.47 -11.62
N MET A 128 -10.70 -12.42 -10.95
CA MET A 128 -11.47 -12.19 -9.72
C MET A 128 -10.60 -11.69 -8.58
N ASN A 129 -9.39 -12.21 -8.44
CA ASN A 129 -8.44 -11.73 -7.45
C ASN A 129 -7.99 -10.28 -7.72
N VAL A 130 -7.74 -9.94 -8.98
CA VAL A 130 -7.41 -8.55 -9.39
C VAL A 130 -8.59 -7.62 -9.13
N ILE A 131 -9.82 -8.00 -9.50
CA ILE A 131 -11.04 -7.22 -9.23
C ILE A 131 -11.20 -7.01 -7.72
N GLY A 132 -11.07 -8.07 -6.92
CA GLY A 132 -11.16 -8.00 -5.46
C GLY A 132 -10.12 -7.04 -4.85
N PHE A 133 -8.88 -7.11 -5.33
CA PHE A 133 -7.82 -6.19 -4.93
C PHE A 133 -8.17 -4.74 -5.25
N LEU A 134 -8.60 -4.44 -6.49
CA LEU A 134 -8.98 -3.09 -6.90
C LEU A 134 -10.19 -2.59 -6.12
N SER A 135 -11.20 -3.43 -5.89
CA SER A 135 -12.38 -3.11 -5.10
C SER A 135 -11.99 -2.73 -3.65
N SER A 136 -11.08 -3.49 -3.04
CA SER A 136 -10.57 -3.16 -1.70
C SER A 136 -9.84 -1.81 -1.68
N ARG A 137 -9.08 -1.50 -2.73
CA ARG A 137 -8.39 -0.21 -2.86
C ARG A 137 -9.36 0.96 -3.03
N ILE A 138 -10.42 0.79 -3.82
CA ILE A 138 -11.49 1.78 -3.96
C ILE A 138 -12.18 2.01 -2.61
N GLY A 139 -12.53 0.95 -1.89
CA GLY A 139 -13.12 1.03 -0.57
C GLY A 139 -12.23 1.80 0.43
N PHE A 140 -10.92 1.52 0.41
CA PHE A 140 -9.93 2.25 1.22
C PHE A 140 -9.87 3.74 0.87
N LEU A 141 -9.81 4.07 -0.43
CA LEU A 141 -9.77 5.46 -0.90
C LEU A 141 -11.04 6.20 -0.52
N ASN A 142 -12.22 5.58 -0.66
CA ASN A 142 -13.50 6.16 -0.27
C ASN A 142 -13.55 6.47 1.23
N LYS A 143 -13.06 5.55 2.08
CA LYS A 143 -12.93 5.79 3.52
C LYS A 143 -11.99 6.97 3.82
N LYS A 144 -10.84 7.06 3.12
CA LYS A 144 -9.95 8.22 3.26
C LYS A 144 -10.63 9.53 2.87
N ILE A 145 -11.33 9.56 1.74
CA ILE A 145 -12.06 10.75 1.28
C ILE A 145 -13.11 11.16 2.32
N ALA A 146 -13.88 10.20 2.86
CA ALA A 146 -14.85 10.47 3.92
C ALA A 146 -14.17 11.08 5.16
N THR A 147 -13.04 10.52 5.60
CA THR A 147 -12.26 11.08 6.73
C THR A 147 -11.83 12.53 6.47
N PHE A 148 -11.33 12.84 5.27
CA PHE A 148 -10.93 14.21 4.94
C PHE A 148 -12.11 15.19 4.82
N SER A 149 -13.28 14.69 4.46
CA SER A 149 -14.51 15.50 4.29
C SER A 149 -15.19 15.84 5.63
N GLU A 150 -14.80 15.21 6.74
CA GLU A 150 -15.33 15.53 8.06
C GLU A 150 -15.01 16.98 8.44
N LYS A 151 -16.00 17.70 9.01
CA LYS A 151 -15.84 19.10 9.45
C LYS A 151 -15.14 19.21 10.81
N SER A 152 -15.37 18.25 11.69
CA SER A 152 -14.77 18.22 13.03
C SER A 152 -13.37 17.58 13.00
N THR A 153 -12.39 18.23 13.62
CA THR A 153 -11.04 17.70 13.76
C THR A 153 -11.03 16.40 14.57
N LEU A 154 -11.86 16.32 15.60
CA LEU A 154 -12.04 15.13 16.43
C LEU A 154 -12.60 13.96 15.60
N LYS A 155 -13.61 14.19 14.75
CA LYS A 155 -14.14 13.17 13.84
C LYS A 155 -13.12 12.71 12.81
N LYS A 156 -12.33 13.64 12.25
CA LYS A 156 -11.22 13.28 11.36
C LYS A 156 -10.22 12.35 12.04
N LEU A 157 -9.86 12.67 13.30
CA LEU A 157 -8.95 11.86 14.09
C LEU A 157 -9.56 10.49 14.38
N ALA A 158 -10.79 10.41 14.84
CA ALA A 158 -11.48 9.16 15.15
C ALA A 158 -11.59 8.25 13.89
N SER A 159 -12.05 8.80 12.78
CA SER A 159 -12.15 8.08 11.51
C SER A 159 -10.79 7.58 10.99
N TYR A 160 -9.73 8.39 11.13
CA TYR A 160 -8.37 7.96 10.79
C TYR A 160 -7.91 6.79 11.68
N LEU A 161 -8.12 6.89 13.00
CA LEU A 161 -7.72 5.83 13.93
C LEU A 161 -8.49 4.52 13.67
N LEU A 162 -9.78 4.59 13.35
CA LEU A 162 -10.58 3.41 12.98
C LEU A 162 -10.07 2.77 11.68
N LEU A 163 -9.71 3.59 10.69
CA LEU A 163 -9.15 3.10 9.43
C LEU A 163 -7.83 2.35 9.65
N GLU A 164 -6.92 2.95 10.43
CA GLU A 164 -5.63 2.34 10.78
C GLU A 164 -5.80 1.08 11.65
N TYR A 165 -6.79 1.09 12.55
CA TYR A 165 -7.14 -0.09 13.37
C TYR A 165 -7.54 -1.28 12.52
N GLY A 166 -8.36 -1.07 11.50
CA GLY A 166 -8.79 -2.12 10.58
C GLY A 166 -7.65 -2.69 9.72
N GLU A 167 -6.59 -1.90 9.47
CA GLU A 167 -5.44 -2.34 8.68
C GLU A 167 -4.28 -2.89 9.53
N LYS A 168 -3.99 -2.28 10.67
CA LYS A 168 -2.79 -2.52 11.48
C LYS A 168 -3.07 -3.09 12.86
N GLY A 169 -4.35 -3.19 13.26
CA GLY A 169 -4.77 -3.58 14.60
C GLY A 169 -4.63 -2.43 15.61
N ALA A 170 -4.68 -2.77 16.90
CA ALA A 170 -4.80 -1.82 17.99
C ALA A 170 -3.59 -0.89 18.21
N ARG A 171 -2.43 -1.17 17.61
CA ARG A 171 -1.21 -0.37 17.79
C ARG A 171 -0.84 0.34 16.50
N ILE A 172 -0.88 1.67 16.54
CA ILE A 172 -0.60 2.53 15.39
C ILE A 172 0.69 3.32 15.68
N SER A 173 1.76 3.00 14.95
CA SER A 173 3.02 3.72 15.04
C SER A 173 3.00 4.92 14.10
N VAL A 174 2.80 6.11 14.65
CA VAL A 174 2.74 7.36 13.89
C VAL A 174 3.27 8.54 14.73
N SER A 175 4.12 9.38 14.11
CA SER A 175 4.52 10.62 14.77
C SER A 175 3.38 11.65 14.69
N ARG A 176 3.24 12.48 15.73
CA ARG A 176 2.19 13.53 15.79
C ARG A 176 2.26 14.51 14.61
N THR A 177 3.48 14.82 14.15
CA THR A 177 3.69 15.67 12.98
C THR A 177 3.15 15.01 11.71
N LYS A 178 3.42 13.72 11.53
CA LYS A 178 2.92 12.94 10.41
C LYS A 178 1.39 12.81 10.47
N LEU A 179 0.84 12.49 11.65
CA LEU A 179 -0.60 12.38 11.88
C LEU A 179 -1.32 13.69 11.55
N SER A 180 -0.84 14.83 12.07
CA SER A 180 -1.38 16.17 11.78
C SER A 180 -1.43 16.45 10.27
N SER A 181 -0.36 16.10 9.54
CA SER A 181 -0.29 16.26 8.09
C SER A 181 -1.24 15.30 7.36
N GLU A 182 -1.34 14.05 7.80
CA GLU A 182 -2.16 13.02 7.16
C GLU A 182 -3.66 13.29 7.27
N ILE A 183 -4.13 13.84 8.40
CA ILE A 183 -5.55 14.18 8.59
C ILE A 183 -5.88 15.66 8.28
N GLY A 184 -4.87 16.45 7.90
CA GLY A 184 -5.05 17.85 7.50
C GLY A 184 -5.56 18.75 8.62
N VAL A 185 -5.08 18.58 9.87
CA VAL A 185 -5.47 19.38 11.03
C VAL A 185 -4.27 20.09 11.64
N GLY A 186 -4.53 21.25 12.27
CA GLY A 186 -3.50 21.97 13.00
C GLY A 186 -3.01 21.20 14.24
N ARG A 187 -1.70 21.33 14.59
CA ARG A 187 -1.11 20.62 15.73
C ARG A 187 -1.85 20.86 17.04
N ALA A 188 -2.23 22.12 17.32
CA ALA A 188 -2.94 22.48 18.56
C ALA A 188 -4.31 21.77 18.66
N SER A 189 -5.06 21.66 17.55
CA SER A 189 -6.31 20.92 17.49
C SER A 189 -6.08 19.42 17.68
N LEU A 190 -5.07 18.88 17.02
CA LEU A 190 -4.71 17.46 17.17
C LEU A 190 -4.40 17.09 18.62
N TYR A 191 -3.61 17.92 19.34
CA TYR A 191 -3.27 17.65 20.73
C TYR A 191 -4.52 17.66 21.61
N ARG A 192 -5.39 18.67 21.47
CA ARG A 192 -6.67 18.73 22.20
C ARG A 192 -7.54 17.49 21.97
N ASP A 193 -7.63 17.06 20.71
CA ASP A 193 -8.45 15.91 20.33
C ASP A 193 -7.85 14.60 20.84
N LEU A 194 -6.53 14.46 20.85
CA LEU A 194 -5.83 13.32 21.46
C LEU A 194 -6.07 13.28 22.98
N ASP A 195 -5.89 14.40 23.66
CA ASP A 195 -6.12 14.49 25.11
C ASP A 195 -7.56 14.13 25.46
N PHE A 196 -8.55 14.62 24.69
CA PHE A 196 -9.95 14.24 24.85
C PHE A 196 -10.18 12.73 24.74
N LEU A 197 -9.57 12.07 23.72
CA LEU A 197 -9.70 10.61 23.55
C LEU A 197 -8.99 9.83 24.66
N ILE A 198 -7.88 10.34 25.20
CA ILE A 198 -7.16 9.77 26.35
C ILE A 198 -8.03 9.86 27.61
N ASP A 199 -8.57 11.03 27.90
CA ASP A 199 -9.46 11.27 29.08
C ASP A 199 -10.68 10.38 29.06
N LYS A 200 -11.23 10.12 27.86
CA LYS A 200 -12.33 9.15 27.66
C LYS A 200 -11.90 7.69 27.68
N LYS A 201 -10.59 7.40 27.87
CA LYS A 201 -10.03 6.05 27.86
C LYS A 201 -10.30 5.27 26.56
N ILE A 202 -10.45 6.00 25.46
CA ILE A 202 -10.65 5.42 24.12
C ILE A 202 -9.31 5.02 23.52
N ILE A 203 -8.28 5.81 23.77
CA ILE A 203 -6.91 5.56 23.32
C ILE A 203 -5.91 5.76 24.46
N GLU A 204 -4.73 5.17 24.28
CA GLU A 204 -3.51 5.46 25.05
C GLU A 204 -2.40 5.92 24.10
N VAL A 205 -1.59 6.89 24.51
CA VAL A 205 -0.46 7.38 23.70
C VAL A 205 0.83 7.14 24.43
N LYS A 206 1.74 6.35 23.81
CA LYS A 206 3.09 6.04 24.30
C LYS A 206 4.13 6.48 23.29
N GLN A 207 4.89 7.50 23.57
CA GLN A 207 5.94 8.04 22.68
C GLN A 207 5.43 8.33 21.26
N LYS A 208 5.67 7.41 20.31
CA LYS A 208 5.26 7.49 18.90
C LYS A 208 4.16 6.49 18.54
N GLU A 209 3.58 5.83 19.55
CA GLU A 209 2.50 4.85 19.36
C GLU A 209 1.18 5.38 19.92
N ILE A 210 0.11 5.15 19.19
CA ILE A 210 -1.27 5.30 19.64
C ILE A 210 -1.84 3.90 19.78
N ILE A 211 -2.36 3.58 20.97
CA ILE A 211 -2.97 2.29 21.26
C ILE A 211 -4.47 2.53 21.38
N ILE A 212 -5.26 1.86 20.56
CA ILE A 212 -6.72 1.91 20.62
C ILE A 212 -7.18 0.92 21.66
N ILE A 213 -7.87 1.43 22.70
CA ILE A 213 -8.39 0.65 23.81
C ILE A 213 -9.84 0.26 23.54
N CYS A 214 -10.64 1.20 23.03
CA CYS A 214 -12.06 1.04 22.80
C CYS A 214 -12.44 1.50 21.38
N PRO A 215 -12.42 0.62 20.38
CA PRO A 215 -12.79 0.97 19.00
C PRO A 215 -14.22 1.51 18.89
N GLU A 216 -15.18 0.95 19.65
CA GLU A 216 -16.58 1.37 19.67
C GLU A 216 -16.74 2.81 20.20
N GLY A 217 -15.78 3.24 21.04
CA GLY A 217 -15.72 4.63 21.51
C GLY A 217 -15.36 5.61 20.40
N LEU A 218 -14.51 5.19 19.44
CA LEU A 218 -14.19 6.00 18.26
C LEU A 218 -15.37 6.08 17.27
N GLU A 219 -16.14 4.99 17.14
CA GLU A 219 -17.33 4.95 16.26
C GLU A 219 -18.45 5.90 16.70
N ARG A 220 -18.49 6.23 17.99
CA ARG A 220 -19.53 7.11 18.58
C ARG A 220 -19.17 8.60 18.56
N ILE A 221 -17.98 8.95 18.09
CA ILE A 221 -17.53 10.33 17.92
C ILE A 221 -18.15 10.93 16.64
#